data_b2a3bf93b1fa644b7c7e13e722b78d95
#
_entry.id   b2a3bf93b1fa644b7c7e13e722b78d95
#
_cell.length_a   1.000
_cell.length_b   1.000
_cell.length_c   1.000
_cell.angle_alpha   90.00
_cell.angle_beta   90.00
_cell.angle_gamma   90.00
#
_symmetry.space_group_name_H-M   'P 1'
#
loop_
_entity.id
_entity.type
_entity.pdbx_description
1 polymer ?
#
loop_
_entity_poly.entity_id
_entity_poly.type
_entity_poly.pdbx_seq_one_letter_code
_entity_poly.pdbx_strand_id
1 'polypeptide(L)' 'MLLLTRKTGTSIVIGDNPPITVKVQEIRDGKCRLAISAPREVLILRSELLGRPPPEKP' A
#
# COMPACT_ATOMS: atom_id res chain seq x y z
N MET A 1 16.59 -3.24 -6.02
CA MET A 1 15.46 -2.56 -5.38
C MET A 1 15.03 -1.36 -6.21
N LEU A 2 13.74 -1.16 -6.34
CA LEU A 2 13.20 -0.01 -7.07
C LEU A 2 12.77 1.06 -6.07
N LEU A 3 13.30 2.26 -6.23
CA LEU A 3 12.93 3.39 -5.39
C LEU A 3 12.20 4.42 -6.24
N LEU A 4 11.08 4.89 -5.73
CA LEU A 4 10.24 5.84 -6.44
C LEU A 4 9.94 7.04 -5.56
N THR A 5 9.89 8.21 -6.16
CA THR A 5 9.45 9.43 -5.48
C THR A 5 8.09 9.81 -6.05
N ARG A 6 7.10 9.95 -5.17
CA ARG A 6 5.75 10.26 -5.61
C ARG A 6 5.19 11.42 -4.81
N LYS A 7 4.33 12.18 -5.46
CA LYS A 7 3.65 13.30 -4.82
C LYS A 7 2.31 12.83 -4.25
N THR A 8 1.79 13.64 -3.33
CA THR A 8 0.43 13.42 -2.82
C THR A 8 -0.56 13.38 -3.97
N GLY A 9 -1.46 12.43 -3.93
CA GLY A 9 -2.50 12.30 -4.94
C GLY A 9 -2.11 11.43 -6.13
N THR A 10 -0.86 10.97 -6.19
CA THR A 10 -0.42 10.10 -7.28
C THR A 10 -0.44 8.65 -6.83
N SER A 11 -0.37 7.74 -7.78
CA SER A 11 -0.44 6.32 -7.46
C SER A 11 0.60 5.54 -8.25
N ILE A 12 0.83 4.32 -7.79
CA ILE A 12 1.73 3.36 -8.41
C ILE A 12 0.93 2.09 -8.62
N VAL A 13 1.11 1.45 -9.77
CA VAL A 13 0.44 0.19 -10.07
C VAL A 13 1.48 -0.91 -10.11
N ILE A 14 1.19 -1.99 -9.40
CA ILE A 14 2.07 -3.14 -9.32
C ILE A 14 1.37 -4.33 -9.97
N GLY A 15 1.99 -4.87 -11.01
CA GLY A 15 1.39 -5.99 -11.71
C GLY A 15 0.24 -5.56 -12.60
N ASP A 16 -0.37 -6.51 -13.30
CA ASP A 16 -1.46 -6.16 -14.19
C ASP A 16 -2.57 -7.20 -14.23
N ASN A 17 -2.43 -8.30 -13.50
CA ASN A 17 -3.44 -9.37 -13.57
C ASN A 17 -3.55 -10.11 -12.26
N PRO A 18 -4.26 -9.59 -11.31
CA PRO A 18 -4.87 -8.27 -11.23
C PRO A 18 -3.88 -7.22 -10.74
N PRO A 19 -4.11 -5.96 -11.03
CA PRO A 19 -3.20 -4.92 -10.58
C PRO A 19 -3.40 -4.58 -9.11
N ILE A 20 -2.31 -4.17 -8.48
CA ILE A 20 -2.33 -3.66 -7.12
C ILE A 20 -1.99 -2.18 -7.22
N THR A 21 -2.84 -1.34 -6.67
CA THR A 21 -2.66 0.09 -6.75
C THR A 21 -2.30 0.64 -5.37
N VAL A 22 -1.24 1.43 -5.33
CA VAL A 22 -0.82 2.11 -4.10
C VAL A 22 -0.90 3.60 -4.36
N LYS A 23 -1.76 4.28 -3.62
CA LYS A 23 -1.95 5.71 -3.80
C LYS A 23 -1.41 6.46 -2.59
N VAL A 24 -0.70 7.55 -2.85
CA VAL A 24 -0.22 8.43 -1.77
C VAL A 24 -1.35 9.38 -1.45
N GLN A 25 -2.00 9.16 -0.32
CA GLN A 25 -3.14 9.97 0.09
C GLN A 25 -2.68 11.29 0.69
N GLU A 26 -1.68 11.22 1.56
CA GLU A 26 -1.28 12.39 2.30
C GLU A 26 0.14 12.21 2.83
N ILE A 27 0.90 13.29 2.79
CA ILE A 27 2.23 13.32 3.41
C ILE A 27 2.21 14.49 4.40
N ARG A 28 2.50 14.19 5.66
CA ARG A 28 2.39 15.21 6.70
C ARG A 28 3.25 14.82 7.89
N ASP A 29 4.02 15.78 8.40
CA ASP A 29 4.79 15.60 9.64
C ASP A 29 5.68 14.36 9.58
N GLY A 30 6.33 14.13 8.44
CA GLY A 30 7.20 12.99 8.28
C GLY A 30 6.48 11.67 8.18
N LYS A 31 5.16 11.69 8.02
CA LYS A 31 4.35 10.48 7.88
C LYS A 31 3.66 10.46 6.55
N CYS A 32 3.45 9.28 6.03
CA CYS A 32 2.83 9.10 4.73
C CYS A 32 1.63 8.17 4.87
N ARG A 33 0.50 8.61 4.36
CA ARG A 33 -0.69 7.76 4.31
C ARG A 33 -0.81 7.15 2.94
N LEU A 34 -0.93 5.84 2.91
CA LEU A 34 -1.03 5.09 1.68
C LEU A 34 -2.38 4.39 1.61
N ALA A 35 -3.02 4.50 0.46
CA ALA A 35 -4.24 3.75 0.18
C ALA A 35 -3.87 2.62 -0.76
N ILE A 36 -4.11 1.39 -0.36
CA ILE A 36 -3.72 0.22 -1.13
C ILE A 36 -4.96 -0.51 -1.57
N SER A 37 -5.06 -0.74 -2.88
CA SER A 37 -6.15 -1.49 -3.47
C SER A 37 -5.57 -2.76 -4.06
N ALA A 38 -6.03 -3.91 -3.58
CA ALA A 38 -5.53 -5.20 -4.01
C ALA A 38 -6.65 -6.23 -3.96
N PRO A 39 -6.53 -7.32 -4.73
CA PRO A 39 -7.51 -8.39 -4.64
C PRO A 39 -7.47 -9.07 -3.28
N ARG A 40 -8.56 -9.73 -2.94
CA ARG A 40 -8.69 -10.36 -1.63
C ARG A 40 -7.62 -11.38 -1.32
N GLU A 41 -7.18 -12.09 -2.34
CA GLU A 41 -6.20 -13.14 -2.13
C GLU A 41 -4.81 -12.60 -1.83
N VAL A 42 -4.59 -11.30 -2.01
CA VAL A 42 -3.32 -10.68 -1.68
C VAL A 42 -3.39 -10.19 -0.24
N LEU A 43 -2.56 -10.78 0.62
CA LEU A 43 -2.51 -10.40 2.01
C LEU A 43 -1.68 -9.14 2.16
N ILE A 44 -2.29 -8.11 2.74
CA ILE A 44 -1.60 -6.85 2.98
C ILE A 44 -1.36 -6.73 4.47
N LEU A 45 -0.10 -6.76 4.86
CA LEU A 45 0.28 -6.68 6.26
C LEU A 45 1.30 -5.58 6.47
N ARG A 46 1.13 -4.86 7.55
CA ARG A 46 2.19 -3.96 7.99
C ARG A 46 3.35 -4.82 8.46
N SER A 47 4.57 -4.34 8.22
CA SER A 47 5.74 -5.16 8.52
C SER A 47 5.82 -5.55 9.99
N GLU A 48 5.38 -4.68 10.89
CA GLU A 48 5.43 -5.00 12.32
C GLU A 48 4.42 -6.07 12.71
N LEU A 49 3.52 -6.44 11.80
CA LEU A 49 2.51 -7.45 12.08
C LEU A 49 2.82 -8.78 11.41
N LEU A 50 3.99 -8.90 10.81
CA LEU A 50 4.37 -10.16 10.20
C LEU A 50 4.42 -11.26 11.25
N GLY A 51 3.86 -12.41 10.90
CA GLY A 51 3.80 -13.53 11.83
C GLY A 51 2.60 -13.54 12.74
N ARG A 52 1.73 -12.54 12.61
CA ARG A 52 0.50 -12.45 13.36
C ARG A 52 -0.70 -12.61 12.43
N PRO A 53 -1.86 -12.96 12.98
CA PRO A 53 -3.06 -12.96 12.14
C PRO A 53 -3.28 -11.58 11.54
N PRO A 54 -3.76 -11.49 10.29
CA PRO A 54 -4.01 -10.19 9.69
C PRO A 54 -5.11 -9.46 10.43
N PRO A 55 -5.04 -8.12 10.46
CA PRO A 55 -6.11 -7.36 11.10
C PRO A 55 -7.38 -7.44 10.27
N GLU A 56 -8.49 -7.15 10.95
CA GLU A 56 -9.77 -7.12 10.27
C GLU A 56 -9.76 -6.09 9.16
N LYS A 57 -10.43 -6.43 8.10
CA LYS A 57 -10.51 -5.50 6.97
C LYS A 57 -11.42 -4.35 7.30
N PRO A 58 -11.04 -3.17 6.92
CA PRO A 58 -11.95 -2.03 7.10
C PRO A 58 -13.12 -2.11 6.15
#